data_a000962599c93dadf7b71aeeb5c3e2a3
#
_entry.id   a000962599c93dadf7b71aeeb5c3e2a3
#
_cell.length_a   1.000
_cell.length_b   1.000
_cell.length_c   1.000
_cell.angle_alpha   90.00
_cell.angle_beta   90.00
_cell.angle_gamma   90.00
#
_symmetry.space_group_name_H-M   'P 1'
#
loop_
_entity.id
_entity.type
_entity.pdbx_description
1 polymer ?
#
loop_
_entity_poly.entity_id
_entity_poly.type
_entity_poly.pdbx_seq_one_letter_code
_entity_poly.pdbx_strand_id
1 'polypeptide(L)'
;SLVGSEMCIRDRSQDAIATQLNNEGVLAPMEYKQSTGSGYQTGFLQNEKSVWSSVTVRRILENEIYIGNLVQGKRTTPNHKVKQEVVKPESDWIRIEKNHEPIISDRDFEIVQRLLGMDTRISPDSDVVYNLSGIAVCADCGSPMTRKITTAGDKKYAYYICSNHKLTKQCSQHSISVSLLEDTVLEMLKLHIKNVMNLEEILDYIGTI
;
A
#
# COMPACT_ATOMS: atom_id res chain seq x y z
N SER A 1 22.02 -15.50 5.25
CA SER A 1 21.33 -15.34 3.98
C SER A 1 20.47 -14.06 4.03
N LEU A 2 21.00 -12.95 3.51
CA LEU A 2 20.36 -11.63 3.50
C LEU A 2 19.16 -11.53 2.53
N VAL A 3 19.05 -12.43 1.57
CA VAL A 3 18.03 -12.41 0.52
C VAL A 3 16.62 -12.78 1.04
N GLY A 4 16.53 -13.57 2.10
CA GLY A 4 15.23 -13.96 2.69
C GLY A 4 14.58 -12.90 3.57
N SER A 5 15.36 -11.99 4.16
CA SER A 5 14.85 -10.94 5.05
C SER A 5 14.31 -9.72 4.29
N GLU A 6 14.89 -9.34 3.17
CA GLU A 6 14.43 -8.19 2.38
C GLU A 6 13.11 -8.47 1.66
N MET A 7 12.89 -9.68 1.14
CA MET A 7 11.59 -10.07 0.56
C MET A 7 10.47 -10.10 1.61
N CYS A 8 10.75 -10.52 2.84
CA CYS A 8 9.77 -10.52 3.91
C CYS A 8 9.34 -9.13 4.40
N ILE A 9 10.15 -8.08 4.22
CA ILE A 9 9.84 -6.72 4.67
C ILE A 9 8.86 -6.03 3.70
N ARG A 10 8.92 -6.34 2.42
CA ARG A 10 8.07 -5.72 1.38
C ARG A 10 6.60 -6.15 1.43
N ASP A 11 6.32 -7.36 1.95
CA ASP A 11 4.97 -7.96 1.97
C ASP A 11 4.28 -7.86 3.33
N ARG A 12 4.86 -7.14 4.30
CA ARG A 12 4.29 -7.06 5.65
C ARG A 12 3.19 -6.01 5.74
N SER A 13 2.13 -6.35 6.46
CA SER A 13 1.11 -5.38 6.85
C SER A 13 1.70 -4.28 7.75
N GLN A 14 1.11 -3.10 7.74
CA GLN A 14 1.51 -1.98 8.61
C GLN A 14 1.54 -2.37 10.09
N ASP A 15 0.65 -3.27 10.50
CA ASP A 15 0.59 -3.79 11.87
C ASP A 15 1.77 -4.72 12.18
N ALA A 16 2.14 -5.59 11.23
CA ALA A 16 3.31 -6.45 11.36
C ALA A 16 4.61 -5.62 11.44
N ILE A 17 4.73 -4.54 10.66
CA ILE A 17 5.86 -3.60 10.74
C ILE A 17 5.90 -2.93 12.11
N ALA A 18 4.77 -2.43 12.61
CA ALA A 18 4.69 -1.80 13.93
C ALA A 18 5.09 -2.78 15.04
N THR A 19 4.60 -4.01 14.98
CA THR A 19 4.94 -5.07 15.94
C THR A 19 6.44 -5.39 15.92
N GLN A 20 7.02 -5.47 14.73
CA GLN A 20 8.45 -5.72 14.59
C GLN A 20 9.29 -4.60 15.21
N LEU A 21 8.98 -3.33 14.89
CA LEU A 21 9.70 -2.17 15.44
C LEU A 21 9.62 -2.13 16.98
N ASN A 22 8.47 -2.50 17.56
CA ASN A 22 8.29 -2.62 18.99
C ASN A 22 9.14 -3.75 19.58
N ASN A 23 9.20 -4.91 18.93
CA ASN A 23 9.99 -6.05 19.38
C ASN A 23 11.50 -5.80 19.30
N GLU A 24 11.94 -5.07 18.28
CA GLU A 24 13.34 -4.65 18.10
C GLU A 24 13.73 -3.51 19.02
N GLY A 25 12.79 -2.94 19.79
CA GLY A 25 13.05 -1.85 20.72
C GLY A 25 13.36 -0.51 20.04
N VAL A 26 12.94 -0.34 18.78
CA VAL A 26 13.08 0.94 18.08
C VAL A 26 12.15 1.96 18.72
N LEU A 27 12.69 3.10 19.17
CA LEU A 27 11.90 4.13 19.83
C LEU A 27 10.83 4.69 18.91
N ALA A 28 9.58 4.74 19.38
CA ALA A 28 8.51 5.43 18.67
C ALA A 28 8.82 6.93 18.53
N PRO A 29 8.31 7.63 17.50
CA PRO A 29 8.68 9.03 17.24
C PRO A 29 8.52 9.96 18.43
N MET A 30 7.58 9.70 19.31
CA MET A 30 7.35 10.50 20.52
C MET A 30 8.41 10.21 21.59
N GLU A 31 8.74 8.94 21.82
CA GLU A 31 9.79 8.53 22.76
C GLU A 31 11.16 9.04 22.29
N TYR A 32 11.43 8.98 20.99
CA TYR A 32 12.65 9.53 20.41
C TYR A 32 12.77 11.04 20.68
N LYS A 33 11.68 11.81 20.49
CA LYS A 33 11.69 13.24 20.82
C LYS A 33 11.93 13.52 22.29
N GLN A 34 11.37 12.70 23.18
CA GLN A 34 11.61 12.82 24.62
C GLN A 34 13.06 12.47 24.99
N SER A 35 13.62 11.41 24.41
CA SER A 35 15.01 10.99 24.67
C SER A 35 16.04 12.01 24.18
N THR A 36 15.72 12.78 23.13
CA THR A 36 16.60 13.86 22.61
C THR A 36 16.43 15.18 23.35
N GLY A 37 15.67 15.23 24.44
CA GLY A 37 15.46 16.44 25.23
C GLY A 37 14.63 17.52 24.52
N SER A 38 13.89 17.16 23.48
CA SER A 38 12.94 18.06 22.83
C SER A 38 11.85 18.47 23.83
N GLY A 39 11.72 19.76 24.11
CA GLY A 39 10.65 20.30 24.97
C GLY A 39 9.26 20.25 24.39
N TYR A 40 9.05 19.44 23.33
CA TYR A 40 7.76 19.28 22.66
C TYR A 40 6.77 18.57 23.59
N GLN A 41 5.74 19.28 24.00
CA GLN A 41 4.58 18.74 24.73
C GLN A 41 3.38 18.66 23.80
N THR A 42 2.73 17.50 23.77
CA THR A 42 1.45 17.38 23.05
C THR A 42 0.31 17.79 23.97
N GLY A 43 -0.72 18.44 23.43
CA GLY A 43 -1.96 18.71 24.17
C GLY A 43 -2.84 17.47 24.43
N PHE A 44 -2.38 16.28 24.05
CA PHE A 44 -3.10 15.02 24.24
C PHE A 44 -2.58 14.31 25.49
N LEU A 45 -3.47 13.55 26.14
CA LEU A 45 -3.09 12.64 27.23
C LEU A 45 -2.01 11.68 26.70
N GLN A 46 -0.84 11.74 27.31
CA GLN A 46 0.26 10.84 26.95
C GLN A 46 0.06 9.53 27.71
N ASN A 47 0.09 8.41 27.00
CA ASN A 47 0.30 7.14 27.64
C ASN A 47 1.73 7.13 28.23
N GLU A 48 1.94 6.45 29.32
CA GLU A 48 3.26 6.36 30.01
C GLU A 48 4.37 5.89 29.07
N LYS A 49 4.02 5.14 28.03
CA LYS A 49 4.94 4.67 27.00
C LYS A 49 4.29 4.73 25.62
N SER A 50 4.93 5.44 24.69
CA SER A 50 4.51 5.49 23.30
C SER A 50 5.08 4.29 22.54
N VAL A 51 4.22 3.55 21.82
CA VAL A 51 4.61 2.40 21.01
C VAL A 51 4.29 2.66 19.53
N TRP A 52 4.97 1.95 18.65
CA TRP A 52 4.63 1.93 17.24
C TRP A 52 3.24 1.34 17.03
N SER A 53 2.45 1.95 16.18
CA SER A 53 1.14 1.49 15.75
C SER A 53 1.03 1.50 14.24
N SER A 54 0.13 0.69 13.66
CA SER A 54 -0.14 0.68 12.23
C SER A 54 -0.50 2.07 11.68
N VAL A 55 -1.20 2.89 12.47
CA VAL A 55 -1.54 4.27 12.11
C VAL A 55 -0.29 5.15 12.01
N THR A 56 0.68 4.98 12.92
CA THR A 56 1.93 5.74 12.89
C THR A 56 2.77 5.33 11.68
N VAL A 57 2.89 4.04 11.41
CA VAL A 57 3.58 3.52 10.23
C VAL A 57 2.94 4.06 8.96
N ARG A 58 1.62 3.98 8.84
CA ARG A 58 0.89 4.50 7.67
C ARG A 58 1.13 5.98 7.43
N ARG A 59 1.07 6.81 8.48
CA ARG A 59 1.34 8.26 8.38
C ARG A 59 2.74 8.58 7.88
N ILE A 60 3.73 7.76 8.23
CA ILE A 60 5.09 7.90 7.74
C ILE A 60 5.15 7.54 6.25
N LEU A 61 4.56 6.41 5.86
CA LEU A 61 4.55 5.93 4.49
C LEU A 61 3.81 6.88 3.52
N GLU A 62 2.79 7.61 3.99
CA GLU A 62 2.02 8.59 3.19
C GLU A 62 2.64 9.99 3.19
N ASN A 63 3.74 10.22 3.90
CA ASN A 63 4.27 11.57 4.08
C ASN A 63 5.29 11.93 3.00
N GLU A 64 4.93 12.87 2.13
CA GLU A 64 5.75 13.38 1.04
C GLU A 64 7.05 14.09 1.49
N ILE A 65 7.22 14.35 2.78
CA ILE A 65 8.45 14.96 3.29
C ILE A 65 9.67 14.07 3.02
N TYR A 66 9.50 12.76 2.98
CA TYR A 66 10.59 11.82 2.75
C TYR A 66 11.12 11.82 1.31
N ILE A 67 10.34 12.34 0.35
CA ILE A 67 10.76 12.58 -1.04
C ILE A 67 11.18 14.03 -1.32
N GLY A 68 11.38 14.81 -0.26
CA GLY A 68 11.84 16.19 -0.37
C GLY A 68 10.75 17.24 -0.51
N ASN A 69 9.47 16.88 -0.46
CA ASN A 69 8.36 17.81 -0.61
C ASN A 69 7.87 18.33 0.75
N LEU A 70 7.69 19.63 0.87
CA LEU A 70 7.08 20.25 2.04
C LEU A 70 5.59 20.50 1.77
N VAL A 71 4.70 19.86 2.53
CA VAL A 71 3.25 20.05 2.41
C VAL A 71 2.68 20.57 3.71
N GLN A 72 2.12 21.78 3.67
CA GLN A 72 1.55 22.49 4.82
C GLN A 72 0.10 22.89 4.58
N GLY A 73 -0.56 23.38 5.64
CA GLY A 73 -1.92 23.89 5.54
C GLY A 73 -3.00 22.82 5.35
N LYS A 74 -2.69 21.53 5.64
CA LYS A 74 -3.63 20.41 5.51
C LYS A 74 -4.86 20.55 6.43
N ARG A 75 -4.74 21.28 7.54
CA ARG A 75 -5.80 21.44 8.54
C ARG A 75 -5.94 22.90 8.95
N THR A 76 -7.13 23.27 9.37
CA THR A 76 -7.45 24.60 9.90
C THR A 76 -8.47 24.50 11.03
N THR A 77 -8.50 25.50 11.89
CA THR A 77 -9.60 25.70 12.84
C THR A 77 -10.53 26.77 12.29
N PRO A 78 -11.84 26.56 12.21
CA PRO A 78 -12.78 27.53 11.63
C PRO A 78 -12.74 28.90 12.31
N ASN A 79 -12.54 28.93 13.62
CA ASN A 79 -12.29 30.15 14.38
C ASN A 79 -11.60 29.82 15.71
N HIS A 80 -11.10 30.84 16.43
CA HIS A 80 -10.38 30.70 17.70
C HIS A 80 -11.21 30.08 18.84
N LYS A 81 -12.54 30.09 18.74
CA LYS A 81 -13.47 29.51 19.75
C LYS A 81 -13.74 28.03 19.49
N VAL A 82 -13.59 27.58 18.24
CA VAL A 82 -13.83 26.19 17.86
C VAL A 82 -12.50 25.47 17.83
N LYS A 83 -12.24 24.63 18.83
CA LYS A 83 -11.01 23.86 18.94
C LYS A 83 -10.95 22.64 18.00
N GLN A 84 -12.03 22.36 17.26
CA GLN A 84 -12.07 21.25 16.33
C GLN A 84 -11.32 21.60 15.05
N GLU A 85 -10.30 20.81 14.71
CA GLU A 85 -9.58 20.91 13.46
C GLU A 85 -10.42 20.33 12.31
N VAL A 86 -10.45 21.03 11.18
CA VAL A 86 -11.10 20.61 9.95
C VAL A 86 -10.00 20.38 8.90
N VAL A 87 -10.07 19.24 8.19
CA VAL A 87 -9.18 18.94 7.08
C VAL A 87 -9.60 19.80 5.88
N LYS A 88 -8.65 20.52 5.29
CA LYS A 88 -8.86 21.28 4.06
C LYS A 88 -8.80 20.35 2.84
N PRO A 89 -9.52 20.70 1.74
CA PRO A 89 -9.33 20.02 0.47
C PRO A 89 -7.88 20.17 -0.02
N GLU A 90 -7.39 19.21 -0.78
CA GLU A 90 -6.00 19.18 -1.24
C GLU A 90 -5.63 20.40 -2.13
N SER A 91 -6.61 20.98 -2.80
CA SER A 91 -6.43 22.21 -3.59
C SER A 91 -5.95 23.41 -2.76
N ASP A 92 -6.23 23.39 -1.46
CA ASP A 92 -5.89 24.48 -0.53
C ASP A 92 -4.59 24.23 0.24
N TRP A 93 -3.94 23.09 -0.03
CA TRP A 93 -2.67 22.78 0.61
C TRP A 93 -1.54 23.54 -0.04
N ILE A 94 -0.60 24.01 0.77
CA ILE A 94 0.62 24.65 0.28
C ILE A 94 1.63 23.52 0.07
N ARG A 95 2.00 23.26 -1.20
CA ARG A 95 2.99 22.26 -1.57
C ARG A 95 4.20 22.94 -2.19
N ILE A 96 5.39 22.66 -1.64
CA ILE A 96 6.67 23.11 -2.17
C ILE A 96 7.46 21.86 -2.52
N GLU A 97 7.63 21.62 -3.80
CA GLU A 97 8.36 20.46 -4.31
C GLU A 97 9.87 20.67 -4.18
N LYS A 98 10.60 19.57 -3.93
CA LYS A 98 12.08 19.55 -3.84
C LYS A 98 12.66 20.63 -2.89
N ASN A 99 11.98 20.83 -1.76
CA ASN A 99 12.37 21.81 -0.76
C ASN A 99 13.64 21.39 0.01
N HIS A 100 13.94 20.11 0.06
CA HIS A 100 15.13 19.54 0.73
C HIS A 100 15.54 18.23 0.04
N GLU A 101 16.71 17.72 0.40
CA GLU A 101 17.24 16.46 -0.12
C GLU A 101 16.32 15.29 0.26
N PRO A 102 15.89 14.45 -0.70
CA PRO A 102 15.02 13.33 -0.43
C PRO A 102 15.76 12.22 0.32
N ILE A 103 15.07 11.54 1.25
CA ILE A 103 15.56 10.37 1.97
C ILE A 103 15.30 9.10 1.20
N ILE A 104 14.18 9.06 0.45
CA ILE A 104 13.77 7.95 -0.42
C ILE A 104 13.53 8.46 -1.84
N SER A 105 13.63 7.57 -2.83
CA SER A 105 13.37 7.92 -4.22
C SER A 105 11.87 8.12 -4.47
N ASP A 106 11.53 9.00 -5.45
CA ASP A 106 10.14 9.17 -5.92
C ASP A 106 9.53 7.84 -6.36
N ARG A 107 10.32 7.00 -7.04
CA ARG A 107 9.90 5.67 -7.50
C ARG A 107 9.48 4.75 -6.35
N ASP A 108 10.27 4.69 -5.28
CA ASP A 108 9.95 3.84 -4.12
C ASP A 108 8.70 4.36 -3.41
N PHE A 109 8.57 5.67 -3.29
CA PHE A 109 7.38 6.29 -2.73
C PHE A 109 6.12 5.95 -3.55
N GLU A 110 6.16 6.07 -4.87
CA GLU A 110 5.04 5.72 -5.75
C GLU A 110 4.65 4.24 -5.63
N ILE A 111 5.63 3.34 -5.54
CA ILE A 111 5.38 1.91 -5.30
C ILE A 111 4.62 1.73 -3.99
N VAL A 112 5.09 2.38 -2.91
CA VAL A 112 4.44 2.30 -1.60
C VAL A 112 3.02 2.87 -1.64
N GLN A 113 2.78 4.03 -2.29
CA GLN A 113 1.43 4.60 -2.42
C GLN A 113 0.48 3.64 -3.16
N ARG A 114 0.96 3.00 -4.22
CA ARG A 114 0.19 1.99 -4.95
C ARG A 114 -0.16 0.79 -4.06
N LEU A 115 0.81 0.28 -3.30
CA LEU A 115 0.59 -0.83 -2.35
C LEU A 115 -0.39 -0.46 -1.23
N LEU A 116 -0.31 0.76 -0.70
CA LEU A 116 -1.25 1.25 0.31
C LEU A 116 -2.68 1.40 -0.21
N GLY A 117 -2.85 1.65 -1.51
CA GLY A 117 -4.14 1.70 -2.18
C GLY A 117 -4.76 0.33 -2.48
N MET A 118 -3.98 -0.75 -2.41
CA MET A 118 -4.48 -2.11 -2.65
C MET A 118 -5.23 -2.63 -1.41
N ASP A 119 -6.42 -3.20 -1.63
CA ASP A 119 -7.16 -3.88 -0.56
C ASP A 119 -6.66 -5.33 -0.42
N THR A 120 -5.68 -5.51 0.47
CA THR A 120 -5.06 -6.81 0.78
C THR A 120 -5.68 -7.50 2.00
N ARG A 121 -6.81 -7.02 2.51
CA ARG A 121 -7.46 -7.60 3.69
C ARG A 121 -7.92 -9.02 3.40
N ILE A 122 -7.53 -9.93 4.29
CA ILE A 122 -8.00 -11.32 4.27
C ILE A 122 -9.48 -11.34 4.70
N SER A 123 -10.31 -12.12 4.00
CA SER A 123 -11.69 -12.30 4.40
C SER A 123 -11.76 -12.95 5.79
N PRO A 124 -12.61 -12.46 6.72
CA PRO A 124 -12.72 -13.02 8.07
C PRO A 124 -13.03 -14.52 8.11
N ASP A 125 -13.63 -15.05 7.05
CA ASP A 125 -14.08 -16.45 6.95
C ASP A 125 -13.10 -17.37 6.21
N SER A 126 -11.88 -16.91 5.88
CA SER A 126 -10.95 -17.67 5.04
C SER A 126 -9.51 -17.33 5.36
N ASP A 127 -8.75 -18.31 5.85
CA ASP A 127 -7.30 -18.22 6.05
C ASP A 127 -6.50 -18.33 4.72
N VAL A 128 -7.21 -18.43 3.59
CA VAL A 128 -6.57 -18.64 2.28
C VAL A 128 -6.38 -17.31 1.57
N VAL A 129 -5.13 -16.94 1.34
CA VAL A 129 -4.75 -15.84 0.45
C VAL A 129 -4.66 -16.37 -0.97
N TYR A 130 -5.37 -15.72 -1.91
CA TYR A 130 -5.34 -16.06 -3.32
C TYR A 130 -4.32 -15.21 -4.05
N ASN A 131 -3.64 -15.79 -5.04
CA ASN A 131 -2.49 -15.20 -5.73
C ASN A 131 -2.74 -13.79 -6.31
N LEU A 132 -3.96 -13.52 -6.77
CA LEU A 132 -4.31 -12.24 -7.39
C LEU A 132 -5.20 -11.35 -6.50
N SER A 133 -5.34 -11.68 -5.20
CA SER A 133 -6.08 -10.86 -4.24
C SER A 133 -5.41 -9.49 -4.07
N GLY A 134 -6.19 -8.42 -4.21
CA GLY A 134 -5.70 -7.04 -4.11
C GLY A 134 -4.97 -6.53 -5.35
N ILE A 135 -4.62 -7.39 -6.32
CA ILE A 135 -3.91 -7.02 -7.54
C ILE A 135 -4.88 -6.85 -8.71
N ALA A 136 -5.90 -7.70 -8.80
CA ALA A 136 -6.87 -7.65 -9.89
C ALA A 136 -7.75 -6.41 -9.79
N VAL A 137 -7.82 -5.63 -10.87
CA VAL A 137 -8.65 -4.42 -10.99
C VAL A 137 -9.61 -4.53 -12.17
N CYS A 138 -10.74 -3.88 -12.06
CA CYS A 138 -11.71 -3.79 -13.15
C CYS A 138 -11.18 -2.89 -14.27
N ALA A 139 -11.16 -3.36 -15.51
CA ALA A 139 -10.63 -2.61 -16.64
C ALA A 139 -11.45 -1.35 -16.97
N ASP A 140 -12.76 -1.35 -16.68
CA ASP A 140 -13.64 -0.23 -17.02
C ASP A 140 -13.59 0.91 -15.98
N CYS A 141 -13.56 0.57 -14.69
CA CYS A 141 -13.66 1.58 -13.63
C CYS A 141 -12.42 1.66 -12.71
N GLY A 142 -11.39 0.84 -12.93
CA GLY A 142 -10.19 0.80 -12.11
C GLY A 142 -10.38 0.31 -10.66
N SER A 143 -11.61 0.02 -10.25
CA SER A 143 -11.89 -0.44 -8.89
C SER A 143 -11.34 -1.84 -8.64
N PRO A 144 -10.88 -2.14 -7.40
CA PRO A 144 -10.42 -3.48 -7.05
C PRO A 144 -11.49 -4.54 -7.33
N MET A 145 -11.06 -5.72 -7.76
CA MET A 145 -11.97 -6.86 -7.89
C MET A 145 -11.97 -7.67 -6.59
N THR A 146 -13.17 -7.97 -6.11
CA THR A 146 -13.37 -8.80 -4.91
C THR A 146 -13.76 -10.21 -5.28
N ARG A 147 -13.26 -11.17 -4.51
CA ARG A 147 -13.59 -12.57 -4.71
C ARG A 147 -15.00 -12.88 -4.20
N LYS A 148 -15.74 -13.67 -4.98
CA LYS A 148 -17.03 -14.26 -4.62
C LYS A 148 -16.98 -15.77 -4.84
N ILE A 149 -17.42 -16.53 -3.84
CA ILE A 149 -17.63 -17.98 -3.98
C ILE A 149 -19.12 -18.21 -4.23
N THR A 150 -19.42 -19.04 -5.21
CA THR A 150 -20.77 -19.50 -5.50
C THR A 150 -20.78 -21.01 -5.38
N THR A 151 -21.75 -21.57 -4.67
CA THR A 151 -21.92 -23.02 -4.48
C THR A 151 -23.04 -23.49 -5.40
N ALA A 152 -22.79 -24.53 -6.18
CA ALA A 152 -23.80 -25.21 -7.00
C ALA A 152 -23.73 -26.72 -6.70
N GLY A 153 -24.67 -27.21 -5.91
CA GLY A 153 -24.60 -28.54 -5.30
C GLY A 153 -23.35 -28.64 -4.40
N ASP A 154 -22.59 -29.70 -4.55
CA ASP A 154 -21.35 -29.92 -3.79
C ASP A 154 -20.12 -29.17 -4.35
N LYS A 155 -20.26 -28.49 -5.47
CA LYS A 155 -19.15 -27.78 -6.14
C LYS A 155 -19.12 -26.31 -5.77
N LYS A 156 -17.91 -25.81 -5.44
CA LYS A 156 -17.64 -24.41 -5.16
C LYS A 156 -16.92 -23.77 -6.35
N TYR A 157 -17.44 -22.66 -6.81
CA TYR A 157 -16.86 -21.86 -7.90
C TYR A 157 -16.44 -20.50 -7.35
N ALA A 158 -15.21 -20.10 -7.64
CA ALA A 158 -14.67 -18.82 -7.21
C ALA A 158 -14.55 -17.86 -8.41
N TYR A 159 -15.02 -16.64 -8.25
CA TYR A 159 -14.99 -15.58 -9.25
C TYR A 159 -14.42 -14.31 -8.65
N TYR A 160 -13.68 -13.53 -9.45
CA TYR A 160 -13.42 -12.13 -9.19
C TYR A 160 -14.56 -11.30 -9.80
N ILE A 161 -15.11 -10.37 -8.99
CA ILE A 161 -16.20 -9.47 -9.39
C ILE A 161 -15.81 -8.03 -9.08
N CYS A 162 -16.23 -7.08 -9.91
CA CYS A 162 -15.98 -5.65 -9.68
C CYS A 162 -16.59 -5.18 -8.36
N SER A 163 -15.79 -4.58 -7.47
CA SER A 163 -16.25 -4.08 -6.17
C SER A 163 -17.22 -2.90 -6.33
N ASN A 164 -17.00 -2.03 -7.30
CA ASN A 164 -17.87 -0.90 -7.58
C ASN A 164 -19.28 -1.37 -8.03
N HIS A 165 -19.33 -2.37 -8.93
CA HIS A 165 -20.61 -2.98 -9.28
C HIS A 165 -21.29 -3.63 -8.06
N LYS A 166 -20.51 -4.35 -7.24
CA LYS A 166 -21.06 -5.04 -6.05
C LYS A 166 -21.66 -4.06 -5.04
N LEU A 167 -21.01 -2.94 -4.79
CA LEU A 167 -21.37 -1.99 -3.73
C LEU A 167 -22.34 -0.91 -4.20
N THR A 168 -22.05 -0.28 -5.34
CA THR A 168 -22.75 0.95 -5.80
C THR A 168 -23.56 0.77 -7.07
N LYS A 169 -23.37 -0.32 -7.81
CA LYS A 169 -23.98 -0.56 -9.13
C LYS A 169 -23.60 0.48 -10.22
N GLN A 170 -22.56 1.28 -9.98
CA GLN A 170 -22.12 2.31 -10.93
C GLN A 170 -21.26 1.78 -12.08
N CYS A 171 -20.81 0.53 -12.00
CA CYS A 171 -20.10 -0.15 -13.08
C CYS A 171 -20.96 -1.29 -13.63
N SER A 172 -20.72 -1.69 -14.86
CA SER A 172 -21.31 -2.89 -15.45
C SER A 172 -20.85 -4.15 -14.70
N GLN A 173 -21.62 -5.24 -14.84
CA GLN A 173 -21.30 -6.49 -14.15
C GLN A 173 -20.11 -7.16 -14.83
N HIS A 174 -18.95 -7.12 -14.19
CA HIS A 174 -17.75 -7.84 -14.60
C HIS A 174 -17.47 -8.97 -13.63
N SER A 175 -17.30 -10.17 -14.15
CA SER A 175 -16.91 -11.34 -13.40
C SER A 175 -16.03 -12.25 -14.23
N ILE A 176 -14.96 -12.77 -13.63
CA ILE A 176 -14.07 -13.75 -14.25
C ILE A 176 -13.80 -14.87 -13.25
N SER A 177 -13.73 -16.13 -13.71
CA SER A 177 -13.36 -17.23 -12.82
C SER A 177 -11.92 -17.09 -12.34
N VAL A 178 -11.65 -17.45 -11.09
CA VAL A 178 -10.31 -17.36 -10.51
C VAL A 178 -9.33 -18.21 -11.31
N SER A 179 -9.67 -19.45 -11.65
CA SER A 179 -8.81 -20.33 -12.43
C SER A 179 -8.47 -19.77 -13.79
N LEU A 180 -9.47 -19.25 -14.53
CA LEU A 180 -9.21 -18.68 -15.86
C LEU A 180 -8.26 -17.47 -15.78
N LEU A 181 -8.44 -16.60 -14.80
CA LEU A 181 -7.58 -15.43 -14.64
C LEU A 181 -6.14 -15.84 -14.27
N GLU A 182 -5.99 -16.78 -13.32
CA GLU A 182 -4.68 -17.29 -12.91
C GLU A 182 -3.95 -17.99 -14.06
N ASP A 183 -4.64 -18.85 -14.82
CA ASP A 183 -4.07 -19.54 -15.99
C ASP A 183 -3.65 -18.54 -17.06
N THR A 184 -4.49 -17.52 -17.34
CA THR A 184 -4.17 -16.47 -18.32
C THR A 184 -2.92 -15.67 -17.90
N VAL A 185 -2.83 -15.27 -16.65
CA VAL A 185 -1.66 -14.54 -16.12
C VAL A 185 -0.42 -15.41 -16.19
N LEU A 186 -0.51 -16.68 -15.84
CA LEU A 186 0.61 -17.62 -15.91
C LEU A 186 1.12 -17.78 -17.35
N GLU A 187 0.25 -17.95 -18.32
CA GLU A 187 0.62 -18.06 -19.72
C GLU A 187 1.26 -16.77 -20.26
N MET A 188 0.74 -15.61 -19.88
CA MET A 188 1.33 -14.31 -20.24
C MET A 188 2.73 -14.13 -19.62
N LEU A 189 2.92 -14.54 -18.36
CA LEU A 189 4.23 -14.50 -17.72
C LEU A 189 5.24 -15.43 -18.41
N LYS A 190 4.84 -16.67 -18.74
CA LYS A 190 5.70 -17.60 -19.49
C LYS A 190 6.11 -17.03 -20.84
N LEU A 191 5.16 -16.44 -21.58
CA LEU A 191 5.45 -15.78 -22.84
C LEU A 191 6.41 -14.60 -22.68
N HIS A 192 6.19 -13.78 -21.66
CA HIS A 192 7.07 -12.64 -21.38
C HIS A 192 8.51 -13.08 -21.05
N ILE A 193 8.66 -14.08 -20.17
CA ILE A 193 9.98 -14.66 -19.83
C ILE A 193 10.67 -15.19 -21.07
N LYS A 194 9.96 -15.96 -21.90
CA LYS A 194 10.52 -16.48 -23.15
C LYS A 194 10.99 -15.37 -24.09
N ASN A 195 10.20 -14.29 -24.21
CA ASN A 195 10.59 -13.16 -25.07
C ASN A 195 11.82 -12.43 -24.54
N VAL A 196 11.95 -12.26 -23.21
CA VAL A 196 13.13 -11.64 -22.58
C VAL A 196 14.37 -12.51 -22.81
N MET A 197 14.28 -13.82 -22.61
CA MET A 197 15.40 -14.73 -22.85
C MET A 197 15.84 -14.72 -24.30
N ASN A 198 14.89 -14.73 -25.26
CA ASN A 198 15.21 -14.63 -26.68
C ASN A 198 15.91 -13.30 -27.03
N LEU A 199 15.52 -12.20 -26.36
CA LEU A 199 16.16 -10.89 -26.56
C LEU A 199 17.60 -10.89 -26.05
N GLU A 200 17.89 -11.51 -24.91
CA GLU A 200 19.24 -11.67 -24.37
C GLU A 200 20.15 -12.46 -25.36
N GLU A 201 19.65 -13.58 -25.87
CA GLU A 201 20.38 -14.38 -26.88
C GLU A 201 20.70 -13.56 -28.14
N ILE A 202 19.79 -12.73 -28.62
CA ILE A 202 19.97 -11.85 -29.78
C ILE A 202 21.03 -10.76 -29.47
N LEU A 203 20.97 -10.16 -28.29
CA LEU A 203 21.92 -9.12 -27.87
C LEU A 203 23.33 -9.69 -27.70
N ASP A 204 23.48 -10.88 -27.15
CA ASP A 204 24.77 -11.59 -27.03
C ASP A 204 25.36 -11.91 -28.41
N TYR A 205 24.51 -12.32 -29.34
CA TYR A 205 24.96 -12.57 -30.74
C TYR A 205 25.45 -11.29 -31.42
N ILE A 206 24.78 -10.16 -31.24
CA ILE A 206 25.18 -8.87 -31.82
C ILE A 206 26.44 -8.33 -31.13
N GLY A 207 26.58 -8.53 -29.82
CA GLY A 207 27.74 -8.08 -29.04
C GLY A 207 29.05 -8.88 -29.33
N THR A 208 28.95 -10.00 -30.04
CA THR A 208 30.07 -10.85 -30.46
C THR A 208 30.57 -10.58 -31.89
N ILE A 209 29.94 -9.68 -32.65
CA ILE A 209 30.33 -9.17 -33.96
C ILE A 209 31.07 -7.85 -33.81
#